data_dbd1216895ff15a272babb7df141e164
#
_entry.id   dbd1216895ff15a272babb7df141e164
#
_cell.length_a   1.000
_cell.length_b   1.000
_cell.length_c   1.000
_cell.angle_alpha   90.00
_cell.angle_beta   90.00
_cell.angle_gamma   90.00
#
_symmetry.space_group_name_H-M   'P 1'
#
loop_
_entity.id
_entity.type
_entity.pdbx_description
1 polymer ?
#
loop_
_entity_poly.entity_id
_entity_poly.type
_entity_poly.pdbx_seq_one_letter_code
_entity_poly.pdbx_strand_id
1 'polypeptide(L)'
;MKATSVTWRRTFPDSAPGTDGVAIFEGRVIGRVRQDEHCAGKPWLWSVTDPELAGKPGWADTTGKTTSRRQAMARLLERWQELRRVSAARRPGS
;
A
#
# COMPACT_ATOMS: atom_id res chain seq x y z
N MET A 1 9.28 21.69 -1.94
CA MET A 1 8.31 20.70 -1.46
C MET A 1 8.99 19.37 -1.15
N LYS A 2 8.66 18.80 -0.03
CA LYS A 2 9.25 17.52 0.34
C LYS A 2 8.60 16.37 -0.39
N ALA A 3 9.42 15.43 -0.84
CA ALA A 3 8.91 14.16 -1.34
C ALA A 3 8.33 13.35 -0.18
N THR A 4 7.33 12.54 -0.48
CA THR A 4 6.77 11.63 0.50
C THR A 4 7.81 10.55 0.83
N SER A 5 8.15 10.41 2.10
CA SER A 5 9.11 9.40 2.54
C SER A 5 8.40 8.16 3.03
N VAL A 6 8.45 7.11 2.22
CA VAL A 6 7.90 5.81 2.58
C VAL A 6 9.05 4.81 2.68
N THR A 7 9.09 4.09 3.77
CA THR A 7 10.08 3.05 4.02
C THR A 7 9.45 1.69 3.84
N TRP A 8 10.21 0.74 3.31
CA TRP A 8 9.73 -0.62 3.09
C TRP A 8 10.45 -1.59 4.00
N ARG A 9 9.70 -2.52 4.59
CA ARG A 9 10.24 -3.57 5.45
C ARG A 9 9.61 -4.91 5.09
N ARG A 10 10.28 -6.00 5.47
CA ARG A 10 9.65 -7.32 5.37
C ARG A 10 8.53 -7.41 6.40
N THR A 11 7.44 -8.10 6.02
CA THR A 11 6.30 -8.28 6.92
C THR A 11 6.72 -9.15 8.11
N PHE A 12 7.45 -10.22 7.83
CA PHE A 12 7.95 -11.12 8.87
C PHE A 12 9.45 -11.30 8.67
N PRO A 13 10.26 -11.22 9.74
CA PRO A 13 11.70 -11.39 9.63
C PRO A 13 12.11 -12.73 9.03
N ASP A 14 11.30 -13.77 9.23
CA ASP A 14 11.59 -15.12 8.76
C ASP A 14 11.08 -15.39 7.34
N SER A 15 10.42 -14.42 6.71
CA SER A 15 9.94 -14.57 5.35
C SER A 15 11.09 -14.69 4.37
N ALA A 16 10.88 -15.39 3.28
CA ALA A 16 11.84 -15.44 2.20
C ALA A 16 12.09 -14.03 1.69
N PRO A 17 13.35 -13.62 1.46
CA PRO A 17 13.64 -12.28 0.95
C PRO A 17 12.90 -11.99 -0.35
N GLY A 18 12.29 -10.81 -0.42
CA GLY A 18 11.68 -10.35 -1.65
C GLY A 18 10.28 -10.88 -1.95
N THR A 19 9.68 -11.67 -1.04
CA THR A 19 8.33 -12.20 -1.27
C THR A 19 7.22 -11.40 -0.61
N ASP A 20 7.55 -10.49 0.29
CA ASP A 20 6.57 -9.60 0.90
C ASP A 20 7.22 -8.30 1.36
N GLY A 21 6.40 -7.35 1.74
CA GLY A 21 6.88 -6.11 2.30
C GLY A 21 5.74 -5.25 2.80
N VAL A 22 6.04 -4.41 3.79
CA VAL A 22 5.10 -3.41 4.28
C VAL A 22 5.67 -2.03 4.02
N ALA A 23 4.79 -1.10 3.67
CA ALA A 23 5.13 0.30 3.49
C ALA A 23 4.88 1.03 4.80
N ILE A 24 5.86 1.80 5.24
CA ILE A 24 5.80 2.53 6.51
C ILE A 24 5.89 4.03 6.21
N PHE A 25 4.97 4.79 6.76
CA PHE A 25 4.98 6.25 6.64
C PHE A 25 4.71 6.85 8.02
N GLU A 26 5.63 7.68 8.47
CA GLU A 26 5.54 8.33 9.78
C GLU A 26 5.28 7.31 10.90
N GLY A 27 6.00 6.21 10.86
CA GLY A 27 5.95 5.20 11.90
C GLY A 27 4.76 4.25 11.86
N ARG A 28 3.87 4.39 10.88
CA ARG A 28 2.71 3.49 10.78
C ARG A 28 2.71 2.71 9.48
N VAL A 29 2.17 1.53 9.51
CA VAL A 29 2.02 0.70 8.31
C VAL A 29 0.87 1.26 7.47
N ILE A 30 1.17 1.62 6.22
CA ILE A 30 0.17 2.19 5.32
C ILE A 30 -0.27 1.21 4.24
N GLY A 31 0.45 0.12 4.06
CA GLY A 31 0.09 -0.86 3.06
C GLY A 31 1.05 -2.03 3.04
N ARG A 32 0.75 -2.97 2.18
CA ARG A 32 1.46 -4.24 2.13
C ARG A 32 1.49 -4.79 0.72
N VAL A 33 2.61 -5.40 0.34
CA VAL A 33 2.73 -6.16 -0.90
C VAL A 33 3.19 -7.57 -0.56
N ARG A 34 2.73 -8.55 -1.34
CA ARG A 34 3.19 -9.93 -1.19
C ARG A 34 2.99 -10.68 -2.51
N GLN A 35 3.76 -11.73 -2.70
CA GLN A 35 3.61 -12.59 -3.86
C GLN A 35 2.66 -13.75 -3.51
N ASP A 36 1.71 -14.02 -4.41
CA ASP A 36 0.80 -15.15 -4.24
C ASP A 36 1.46 -16.37 -4.89
N GLU A 37 2.15 -17.15 -4.09
CA GLU A 37 2.90 -18.30 -4.59
C GLU A 37 2.02 -19.49 -4.95
N HIS A 38 0.75 -19.46 -4.57
CA HIS A 38 -0.19 -20.53 -4.85
C HIS A 38 -0.99 -20.31 -6.12
N CYS A 39 -0.88 -19.15 -6.71
CA CYS A 39 -1.60 -18.79 -7.92
C CYS A 39 -0.68 -18.94 -9.14
N ALA A 40 -1.24 -19.43 -10.26
CA ALA A 40 -0.48 -19.52 -11.51
C ALA A 40 0.08 -18.15 -11.87
N GLY A 41 1.33 -18.12 -12.31
CA GLY A 41 2.01 -16.86 -12.65
C GLY A 41 2.53 -16.10 -11.44
N LYS A 42 2.25 -16.57 -10.25
CA LYS A 42 2.72 -15.98 -8.98
C LYS A 42 2.57 -14.46 -8.98
N PRO A 43 1.34 -13.93 -9.11
CA PRO A 43 1.13 -12.50 -9.15
C PRO A 43 1.50 -11.84 -7.83
N TRP A 44 1.78 -10.54 -7.92
CA TRP A 44 2.04 -9.73 -6.74
C TRP A 44 0.76 -9.01 -6.34
N LEU A 45 0.43 -9.09 -5.07
CA LEU A 45 -0.76 -8.47 -4.50
C LEU A 45 -0.35 -7.26 -3.69
N TRP A 46 -1.14 -6.19 -3.80
CA TRP A 46 -0.92 -5.02 -2.97
C TRP A 46 -2.22 -4.63 -2.28
N SER A 47 -2.08 -4.00 -1.12
CA SER A 47 -3.23 -3.48 -0.39
C SER A 47 -2.84 -2.24 0.38
N VAL A 48 -3.74 -1.26 0.42
CA VAL A 48 -3.60 -0.08 1.26
C VAL A 48 -4.33 -0.38 2.56
N THR A 49 -3.61 -0.25 3.68
CA THR A 49 -4.16 -0.59 5.00
C THR A 49 -4.00 0.55 6.00
N ASP A 50 -3.74 1.76 5.52
CA ASP A 50 -3.48 2.92 6.38
C ASP A 50 -4.68 3.19 7.32
N PRO A 51 -4.49 3.04 8.64
CA PRO A 51 -5.59 3.26 9.59
C PRO A 51 -6.10 4.70 9.61
N GLU A 52 -5.29 5.65 9.17
CA GLU A 52 -5.71 7.05 9.08
C GLU A 52 -6.71 7.29 7.96
N LEU A 53 -6.79 6.38 7.00
CA LEU A 53 -7.67 6.51 5.85
C LEU A 53 -8.82 5.50 5.87
N ALA A 54 -8.67 4.41 6.61
CA ALA A 54 -9.69 3.36 6.64
C ALA A 54 -11.02 3.92 7.12
N GLY A 55 -12.08 3.66 6.34
CA GLY A 55 -13.41 4.15 6.68
C GLY A 55 -13.65 5.62 6.39
N LYS A 56 -12.67 6.35 5.91
CA LYS A 56 -12.84 7.75 5.53
C LYS A 56 -13.51 7.85 4.16
N PRO A 57 -14.10 9.01 3.86
CA PRO A 57 -14.68 9.22 2.52
C PRO A 57 -13.65 8.97 1.43
N GLY A 58 -14.06 8.25 0.40
CA GLY A 58 -13.17 7.89 -0.71
C GLY A 58 -12.44 6.58 -0.53
N TRP A 59 -12.60 5.90 0.61
CA TRP A 59 -11.95 4.61 0.85
C TRP A 59 -12.56 3.54 -0.04
N ALA A 60 -11.82 3.17 -1.11
CA ALA A 60 -12.28 2.22 -2.11
C ALA A 60 -11.09 1.72 -2.92
N ASP A 61 -11.24 0.56 -3.55
CA ASP A 61 -10.23 0.00 -4.46
C ASP A 61 -8.84 -0.04 -3.84
N THR A 62 -8.79 -0.60 -2.64
CA THR A 62 -7.57 -0.59 -1.83
C THR A 62 -6.68 -1.80 -2.06
N THR A 63 -7.03 -2.68 -3.00
CA THR A 63 -6.25 -3.88 -3.30
C THR A 63 -6.13 -4.07 -4.80
N GLY A 64 -5.14 -4.85 -5.21
CA GLY A 64 -4.98 -5.17 -6.62
C GLY A 64 -3.90 -6.21 -6.84
N LYS A 65 -3.71 -6.59 -8.10
CA LYS A 65 -2.72 -7.56 -8.53
C LYS A 65 -1.83 -6.94 -9.60
N THR A 66 -0.58 -7.33 -9.60
CA THR A 66 0.36 -6.93 -10.65
C THR A 66 1.25 -8.11 -11.00
N THR A 67 2.09 -7.93 -12.02
CA THR A 67 3.00 -8.98 -12.47
C THR A 67 4.37 -8.90 -11.80
N SER A 68 4.67 -7.83 -11.08
CA SER A 68 5.96 -7.67 -10.43
C SER A 68 5.84 -6.94 -9.11
N ARG A 69 6.84 -7.14 -8.24
CA ARG A 69 6.93 -6.48 -6.96
C ARG A 69 6.97 -4.95 -7.14
N ARG A 70 7.79 -4.51 -8.09
CA ARG A 70 7.93 -3.07 -8.37
C ARG A 70 6.59 -2.43 -8.73
N GLN A 71 5.82 -3.09 -9.57
CA GLN A 71 4.50 -2.59 -9.95
C GLN A 71 3.55 -2.57 -8.76
N ALA A 72 3.60 -3.61 -7.93
CA ALA A 72 2.75 -3.66 -6.74
C ALA A 72 3.06 -2.51 -5.79
N MET A 73 4.35 -2.24 -5.56
CA MET A 73 4.78 -1.14 -4.71
C MET A 73 4.32 0.20 -5.28
N ALA A 74 4.49 0.38 -6.59
CA ALA A 74 4.09 1.63 -7.25
C ALA A 74 2.59 1.83 -7.18
N ARG A 75 1.80 0.78 -7.42
CA ARG A 75 0.35 0.87 -7.37
C ARG A 75 -0.16 1.17 -5.98
N LEU A 76 0.44 0.55 -4.98
CA LEU A 76 0.09 0.80 -3.58
C LEU A 76 0.29 2.28 -3.23
N LEU A 77 1.46 2.83 -3.55
CA LEU A 77 1.76 4.23 -3.23
C LEU A 77 0.88 5.19 -3.99
N GLU A 78 0.64 4.92 -5.27
CA GLU A 78 -0.22 5.74 -6.11
C GLU A 78 -1.64 5.79 -5.55
N ARG A 79 -2.18 4.63 -5.18
CA ARG A 79 -3.53 4.56 -4.62
C ARG A 79 -3.61 5.21 -3.25
N TRP A 80 -2.60 4.98 -2.41
CA TRP A 80 -2.54 5.58 -1.08
C TRP A 80 -2.54 7.11 -1.17
N GLN A 81 -1.72 7.67 -2.05
CA GLN A 81 -1.66 9.13 -2.23
C GLN A 81 -2.98 9.68 -2.74
N GLU A 82 -3.63 8.96 -3.64
CA GLU A 82 -4.93 9.36 -4.16
C GLU A 82 -6.00 9.34 -3.06
N LEU A 83 -6.00 8.30 -2.23
CA LEU A 83 -6.94 8.19 -1.12
C LEU A 83 -6.74 9.34 -0.11
N ARG A 84 -5.50 9.70 0.17
CA ARG A 84 -5.20 10.84 1.03
C ARG A 84 -5.77 12.13 0.47
N ARG A 85 -5.59 12.33 -0.82
CA ARG A 85 -6.06 13.54 -1.50
C ARG A 85 -7.59 13.62 -1.48
N VAL A 86 -8.25 12.52 -1.78
CA VAL A 86 -9.72 12.47 -1.78
C VAL A 86 -10.27 12.67 -0.37
N SER A 87 -9.67 12.03 0.61
CA SER A 87 -10.09 12.17 2.00
C SER A 87 -9.98 13.62 2.47
N ALA A 88 -8.87 14.28 2.13
CA ALA A 88 -8.66 15.68 2.49
C ALA A 88 -9.67 16.59 1.79
N ALA A 89 -9.95 16.32 0.52
CA ALA A 89 -10.88 17.14 -0.26
C ALA A 89 -12.32 17.02 0.24
N ARG A 90 -12.66 15.90 0.86
CA ARG A 90 -14.02 15.65 1.35
C ARG A 90 -14.20 15.94 2.84
N ARG A 91 -13.18 16.48 3.49
CA ARG A 91 -13.25 16.76 4.92
C ARG A 91 -14.28 17.86 5.19
N PRO A 92 -15.25 17.62 6.10
CA PRO A 92 -16.22 18.63 6.45
C PRO A 92 -15.55 19.84 7.10
N GLY A 93 -16.02 21.03 6.78
CA GLY A 93 -15.52 22.25 7.38
C GLY A 93 -14.16 22.71 6.89
N SER A 94 -13.66 22.08 5.88
CA SER A 94 -12.37 22.46 5.31
C SER A 94 -12.52 23.55 4.29
#